data_54830ad5ba54f8995899a9ff817262a6
#
_entry.id   54830ad5ba54f8995899a9ff817262a6
#
_cell.length_a   1.000
_cell.length_b   1.000
_cell.length_c   1.000
_cell.angle_alpha   90.00
_cell.angle_beta   90.00
_cell.angle_gamma   90.00
#
_symmetry.space_group_name_H-M   'P 1'
#
loop_
_entity.id
_entity.type
_entity.pdbx_description
1 polymer ?
#
loop_
_entity_poly.entity_id
_entity_poly.type
_entity_poly.pdbx_seq_one_letter_code
_entity_poly.pdbx_strand_id
1 'polypeptide(L)'
;PIKSSAASDVYKRQGNKDAGLQALFFQYGRYLTIASSRENSPLPIALQGFFNDNLACNMCWTSDYHLDINTEQNYWLTNVGNLAECNAPLFTYIADLAHHGAKTVRTVYGCKGWTAHTVANVWGFTAPSEGMGWGLFPLAGSWMATHLWTQYEYTLDKDYLRRTAYPLLKGNAEFLLDYMVEDPNTGYMVTGPCVSPENSFRYQGWELGASMMTTCDKVLAHEIMSACVQASDILGVDKAFADSLRLALAKFPPFRINSFGGLCEWYEDYEEAHPNHRHTSHLLSFYPYAQITKEKDPELTEAVRTTIEHRLAAEGWEDVEWSRANMVCFYARLKDAAKAEESLNILMTDFARENLLTISPEGIAGAPFDVFIFDGNAAGAAGMAEMLIQAQEGYVELLPCLPVEWKDGSFSGLC
;
A
#
# COMPACT_ATOMS: atom_id res chain seq x y z
N PRO A 1 8.25 12.35 34.93
CA PRO A 1 7.74 11.96 33.63
C PRO A 1 7.21 13.20 32.94
N ILE A 2 7.77 13.53 31.78
CA ILE A 2 7.17 14.51 30.89
C ILE A 2 5.80 13.92 30.56
N LYS A 3 4.76 14.60 30.97
CA LYS A 3 3.40 14.20 30.61
C LYS A 3 3.34 14.31 29.09
N SER A 4 3.31 13.20 28.37
CA SER A 4 3.18 13.13 26.92
C SER A 4 1.89 13.80 26.40
N SER A 5 0.99 14.16 27.34
CA SER A 5 -0.25 14.89 27.13
C SER A 5 -0.11 16.29 26.51
N ALA A 6 1.06 16.68 26.03
CA ALA A 6 1.28 18.01 25.50
C ALA A 6 1.97 18.03 24.12
N ALA A 7 2.40 16.89 23.57
CA ALA A 7 3.19 16.92 22.32
C ALA A 7 2.37 17.49 21.14
N SER A 8 1.20 16.96 20.88
CA SER A 8 0.31 17.46 19.81
C SER A 8 -0.18 18.89 20.11
N ASP A 9 -0.56 19.20 21.36
CA ASP A 9 -1.00 20.53 21.75
C ASP A 9 0.13 21.57 21.71
N VAL A 10 1.36 21.16 22.07
CA VAL A 10 2.54 22.01 21.96
C VAL A 10 2.86 22.25 20.50
N TYR A 11 2.78 21.22 19.65
CA TYR A 11 3.01 21.33 18.21
C TYR A 11 2.00 22.30 17.55
N LYS A 12 0.71 22.16 17.86
CA LYS A 12 -0.33 23.11 17.42
C LYS A 12 -0.06 24.53 17.89
N ARG A 13 0.34 24.73 19.15
CA ARG A 13 0.66 26.04 19.70
C ARG A 13 1.91 26.68 19.08
N GLN A 14 2.86 25.88 18.63
CA GLN A 14 4.06 26.34 17.94
C GLN A 14 3.84 26.61 16.45
N GLY A 15 2.60 26.48 15.97
CA GLY A 15 2.26 26.70 14.57
C GLY A 15 2.81 25.60 13.64
N ASN A 16 2.89 24.35 14.15
CA ASN A 16 3.35 23.17 13.42
C ASN A 16 4.81 23.29 12.89
N LYS A 17 5.70 23.89 13.66
CA LYS A 17 7.08 24.18 13.25
C LYS A 17 8.16 23.52 14.11
N ASP A 18 7.82 22.45 14.83
CA ASP A 18 8.79 21.73 15.65
C ASP A 18 9.40 20.55 14.85
N ALA A 19 10.48 20.80 14.14
CA ALA A 19 11.22 19.77 13.41
C ALA A 19 11.76 18.65 14.34
N GLY A 20 12.02 18.97 15.61
CA GLY A 20 12.42 17.96 16.61
C GLY A 20 11.30 16.98 16.91
N LEU A 21 10.04 17.45 16.97
CA LEU A 21 8.89 16.58 17.14
C LEU A 21 8.60 15.74 15.89
N GLN A 22 8.79 16.29 14.69
CA GLN A 22 8.69 15.53 13.45
C GLN A 22 9.75 14.41 13.42
N ALA A 23 11.00 14.70 13.78
CA ALA A 23 12.05 13.70 13.90
C ALA A 23 11.72 12.63 14.97
N LEU A 24 11.11 13.03 16.09
CA LEU A 24 10.63 12.09 17.10
C LEU A 24 9.51 11.21 16.55
N PHE A 25 8.56 11.75 15.78
CA PHE A 25 7.48 10.98 15.14
C PHE A 25 8.04 9.91 14.19
N PHE A 26 9.05 10.24 13.39
CA PHE A 26 9.77 9.28 12.56
C PHE A 26 10.38 8.14 13.40
N GLN A 27 11.13 8.48 14.44
CA GLN A 27 11.75 7.48 15.32
C GLN A 27 10.71 6.68 16.10
N TYR A 28 9.55 7.28 16.39
CA TYR A 28 8.45 6.59 17.04
C TYR A 28 7.82 5.54 16.13
N GLY A 29 7.62 5.84 14.85
CA GLY A 29 7.21 4.84 13.85
C GLY A 29 8.18 3.67 13.80
N ARG A 30 9.50 3.92 13.79
CA ARG A 30 10.52 2.87 13.86
C ARG A 30 10.43 2.05 15.16
N TYR A 31 10.30 2.73 16.29
CA TYR A 31 10.15 2.07 17.60
C TYR A 31 8.93 1.15 17.64
N LEU A 32 7.78 1.63 17.19
CA LEU A 32 6.54 0.85 17.15
C LEU A 32 6.69 -0.37 16.23
N THR A 33 7.35 -0.23 15.08
CA THR A 33 7.64 -1.34 14.16
C THR A 33 8.52 -2.40 14.84
N ILE A 34 9.63 -2.00 15.45
CA ILE A 34 10.55 -2.90 16.18
C ILE A 34 9.82 -3.59 17.34
N ALA A 35 8.96 -2.88 18.04
CA ALA A 35 8.24 -3.42 19.19
C ALA A 35 7.14 -4.42 18.77
N SER A 36 6.57 -4.25 17.56
CA SER A 36 5.47 -5.07 17.07
C SER A 36 5.90 -6.23 16.16
N SER A 37 7.06 -6.16 15.52
CA SER A 37 7.51 -7.17 14.55
C SER A 37 9.01 -7.42 14.68
N ARG A 38 9.36 -8.58 15.16
CA ARG A 38 10.74 -9.05 15.29
C ARG A 38 10.88 -10.40 14.62
N GLU A 39 12.10 -10.79 14.31
CA GLU A 39 12.42 -12.06 13.66
C GLU A 39 11.72 -13.28 14.28
N ASN A 40 11.54 -13.27 15.60
CA ASN A 40 10.90 -14.36 16.35
C ASN A 40 9.43 -14.07 16.74
N SER A 41 8.83 -13.00 16.23
CA SER A 41 7.39 -12.76 16.45
C SER A 41 6.57 -13.81 15.72
N PRO A 42 5.54 -14.39 16.36
CA PRO A 42 4.75 -15.46 15.76
C PRO A 42 3.81 -14.98 14.64
N LEU A 43 3.49 -13.68 14.62
CA LEU A 43 2.53 -13.06 13.72
C LEU A 43 3.06 -11.69 13.25
N PRO A 44 2.62 -11.19 12.08
CA PRO A 44 2.94 -9.85 11.63
C PRO A 44 2.20 -8.77 12.43
N ILE A 45 2.50 -7.51 12.14
CA ILE A 45 1.83 -6.36 12.74
C ILE A 45 0.35 -6.39 12.37
N ALA A 46 -0.53 -6.46 13.37
CA ALA A 46 -1.97 -6.27 13.19
C ALA A 46 -2.31 -4.78 13.02
N LEU A 47 -3.59 -4.46 12.73
CA LEU A 47 -4.06 -3.07 12.60
C LEU A 47 -3.67 -2.18 13.79
N GLN A 48 -3.66 -2.74 14.99
CA GLN A 48 -3.31 -2.03 16.23
C GLN A 48 -1.92 -2.39 16.77
N GLY A 49 -1.10 -3.11 15.99
CA GLY A 49 0.13 -3.69 16.52
C GLY A 49 -0.18 -4.54 17.76
N PHE A 50 0.53 -4.27 18.88
CA PHE A 50 0.27 -4.87 20.18
C PHE A 50 -0.10 -3.79 21.23
N PHE A 51 -0.51 -2.60 20.79
CA PHE A 51 -0.72 -1.41 21.64
C PHE A 51 -2.20 -1.05 21.76
N ASN A 52 -3.03 -2.00 22.19
CA ASN A 52 -4.46 -1.83 22.25
C ASN A 52 -4.94 -1.84 23.70
N ASP A 53 -5.68 -0.82 24.12
CA ASP A 53 -6.36 -0.71 25.41
C ASP A 53 -7.84 -1.08 25.32
N ASN A 54 -8.34 -1.42 24.14
CA ASN A 54 -9.70 -1.84 23.87
C ASN A 54 -9.79 -3.33 23.53
N LEU A 55 -10.97 -3.91 23.71
CA LEU A 55 -11.25 -5.22 23.15
C LEU A 55 -11.30 -5.11 21.62
N ALA A 56 -10.52 -5.93 20.94
CA ALA A 56 -10.47 -5.94 19.47
C ALA A 56 -11.82 -6.17 18.82
N CYS A 57 -12.74 -6.86 19.50
CA CYS A 57 -14.10 -7.12 19.03
C CYS A 57 -15.06 -5.92 19.11
N ASN A 58 -14.62 -4.76 19.57
CA ASN A 58 -15.47 -3.57 19.58
C ASN A 58 -15.83 -3.09 18.18
N MET A 59 -15.03 -3.49 17.18
CA MET A 59 -15.29 -3.19 15.77
C MET A 59 -14.98 -4.42 14.90
N CYS A 60 -15.80 -4.64 13.88
CA CYS A 60 -15.68 -5.82 13.03
C CYS A 60 -14.34 -5.91 12.28
N TRP A 61 -13.70 -4.78 11.98
CA TRP A 61 -12.44 -4.74 11.23
C TRP A 61 -11.16 -4.60 12.09
N THR A 62 -11.26 -4.43 13.42
CA THR A 62 -10.06 -4.22 14.26
C THR A 62 -9.29 -5.47 14.63
N SER A 63 -9.84 -6.65 14.39
CA SER A 63 -9.23 -7.94 14.76
C SER A 63 -8.75 -8.77 13.58
N ASP A 64 -8.84 -8.27 12.38
CA ASP A 64 -8.36 -8.91 11.16
C ASP A 64 -6.98 -8.39 10.70
N TYR A 65 -6.44 -9.00 9.63
CA TYR A 65 -5.40 -8.43 8.81
C TYR A 65 -6.06 -7.90 7.55
N HIS A 66 -6.11 -6.58 7.42
CA HIS A 66 -6.71 -5.90 6.29
C HIS A 66 -5.68 -5.78 5.17
N LEU A 67 -5.92 -6.50 4.05
CA LEU A 67 -4.98 -6.62 2.93
C LEU A 67 -5.39 -5.70 1.76
N ASP A 68 -5.83 -4.48 2.06
CA ASP A 68 -6.18 -3.46 1.06
C ASP A 68 -6.02 -2.04 1.58
N ILE A 69 -5.07 -1.96 2.43
CA ILE A 69 -3.82 -1.24 2.44
C ILE A 69 -3.14 -1.28 3.81
N ASN A 70 -3.88 -1.50 4.88
CA ASN A 70 -3.37 -1.29 6.24
C ASN A 70 -2.20 -2.22 6.58
N THR A 71 -2.29 -3.52 6.26
CA THR A 71 -1.20 -4.46 6.52
C THR A 71 0.05 -4.12 5.71
N GLU A 72 -0.11 -3.73 4.47
CA GLU A 72 0.99 -3.30 3.59
C GLU A 72 1.65 -2.03 4.11
N GLN A 73 0.87 -1.03 4.51
CA GLN A 73 1.37 0.22 5.08
C GLN A 73 2.16 0.03 6.36
N ASN A 74 1.78 -0.94 7.19
CA ASN A 74 2.51 -1.30 8.40
C ASN A 74 3.98 -1.67 8.11
N TYR A 75 4.30 -2.08 6.88
CA TYR A 75 5.63 -2.55 6.48
C TYR A 75 6.35 -1.65 5.47
N TRP A 76 5.75 -0.57 4.98
CA TRP A 76 6.43 0.31 4.03
C TRP A 76 7.71 0.95 4.58
N LEU A 77 7.75 1.18 5.89
CA LEU A 77 8.92 1.77 6.56
C LEU A 77 10.10 0.78 6.69
N THR A 78 9.84 -0.54 6.73
CA THR A 78 10.81 -1.51 7.24
C THR A 78 12.12 -1.50 6.45
N ASN A 79 12.08 -1.61 5.14
CA ASN A 79 13.29 -1.68 4.33
C ASN A 79 14.02 -0.32 4.30
N VAL A 80 13.33 0.76 3.90
CA VAL A 80 13.93 2.10 3.83
C VAL A 80 14.40 2.60 5.19
N GLY A 81 13.71 2.22 6.27
CA GLY A 81 14.05 2.55 7.65
C GLY A 81 15.17 1.70 8.28
N ASN A 82 15.84 0.83 7.49
CA ASN A 82 16.86 -0.12 7.96
C ASN A 82 16.35 -1.04 9.09
N LEU A 83 15.20 -1.65 8.85
CA LEU A 83 14.49 -2.60 9.74
C LEU A 83 14.06 -3.85 8.97
N ALA A 84 14.87 -4.28 7.99
CA ALA A 84 14.54 -5.40 7.10
C ALA A 84 14.27 -6.72 7.87
N GLU A 85 14.90 -6.92 9.04
CA GLU A 85 14.66 -8.05 9.92
C GLU A 85 13.23 -8.10 10.50
N CYS A 86 12.56 -6.95 10.56
CA CYS A 86 11.17 -6.85 11.01
C CYS A 86 10.18 -7.45 10.01
N ASN A 87 10.61 -7.76 8.80
CA ASN A 87 9.75 -8.38 7.78
C ASN A 87 9.60 -9.90 7.96
N ALA A 88 10.41 -10.57 8.77
CA ALA A 88 10.39 -12.01 8.92
C ALA A 88 9.01 -12.59 9.30
N PRO A 89 8.25 -12.03 10.25
CA PRO A 89 6.90 -12.50 10.57
C PRO A 89 5.91 -12.33 9.42
N LEU A 90 6.04 -11.23 8.65
CA LEU A 90 5.22 -11.00 7.46
C LEU A 90 5.44 -12.09 6.42
N PHE A 91 6.69 -12.46 6.15
CA PHE A 91 7.01 -13.49 5.15
C PHE A 91 6.54 -14.87 5.55
N THR A 92 6.61 -15.20 6.85
CA THR A 92 6.01 -16.42 7.38
C THR A 92 4.50 -16.42 7.18
N TYR A 93 3.84 -15.31 7.46
CA TYR A 93 2.40 -15.17 7.29
C TYR A 93 1.98 -15.22 5.79
N ILE A 94 2.75 -14.63 4.89
CA ILE A 94 2.51 -14.74 3.44
C ILE A 94 2.61 -16.22 2.99
N ALA A 95 3.53 -16.99 3.55
CA ALA A 95 3.64 -18.43 3.26
C ALA A 95 2.40 -19.19 3.75
N ASP A 96 1.87 -18.84 4.92
CA ASP A 96 0.63 -19.43 5.45
C ASP A 96 -0.58 -19.04 4.59
N LEU A 97 -0.68 -17.76 4.18
CA LEU A 97 -1.70 -17.32 3.22
C LEU A 97 -1.60 -18.08 1.90
N ALA A 98 -0.40 -18.31 1.38
CA ALA A 98 -0.20 -19.06 0.15
C ALA A 98 -0.66 -20.53 0.30
N HIS A 99 -0.38 -21.16 1.45
CA HIS A 99 -0.83 -22.52 1.75
C HIS A 99 -2.36 -22.62 1.72
N HIS A 100 -3.05 -21.75 2.44
CA HIS A 100 -4.52 -21.74 2.50
C HIS A 100 -5.16 -21.21 1.21
N GLY A 101 -4.58 -20.19 0.62
CA GLY A 101 -5.03 -19.53 -0.61
C GLY A 101 -5.01 -20.46 -1.84
N ALA A 102 -4.14 -21.44 -1.86
CA ALA A 102 -4.14 -22.47 -2.90
C ALA A 102 -5.45 -23.28 -2.94
N LYS A 103 -6.11 -23.50 -1.80
CA LYS A 103 -7.44 -24.11 -1.76
C LYS A 103 -8.50 -23.12 -2.26
N THR A 104 -8.43 -21.87 -1.82
CA THR A 104 -9.36 -20.81 -2.22
C THR A 104 -9.35 -20.64 -3.74
N VAL A 105 -8.17 -20.51 -4.34
CA VAL A 105 -8.03 -20.35 -5.80
C VAL A 105 -8.67 -21.48 -6.58
N ARG A 106 -8.44 -22.73 -6.19
CA ARG A 106 -9.06 -23.90 -6.84
C ARG A 106 -10.56 -23.93 -6.68
N THR A 107 -11.06 -23.55 -5.50
CA THR A 107 -12.50 -23.66 -5.18
C THR A 107 -13.33 -22.54 -5.77
N VAL A 108 -12.80 -21.29 -5.71
CA VAL A 108 -13.53 -20.07 -6.13
C VAL A 108 -13.32 -19.80 -7.62
N TYR A 109 -12.10 -19.96 -8.11
CA TYR A 109 -11.72 -19.53 -9.47
C TYR A 109 -11.41 -20.70 -10.42
N GLY A 110 -11.18 -21.89 -9.92
CA GLY A 110 -10.74 -23.03 -10.73
C GLY A 110 -9.30 -22.89 -11.25
N CYS A 111 -8.52 -21.99 -10.69
CA CYS A 111 -7.16 -21.63 -11.10
C CYS A 111 -6.10 -22.37 -10.29
N LYS A 112 -4.85 -22.34 -10.78
CA LYS A 112 -3.64 -22.78 -10.06
C LYS A 112 -3.12 -21.67 -9.15
N GLY A 113 -2.02 -21.98 -8.45
CA GLY A 113 -1.31 -21.04 -7.61
C GLY A 113 -2.07 -20.71 -6.32
N TRP A 114 -1.98 -19.47 -5.87
CA TRP A 114 -2.61 -19.00 -4.63
C TRP A 114 -2.99 -17.53 -4.70
N THR A 115 -3.99 -17.14 -3.90
CA THR A 115 -4.30 -15.75 -3.58
C THR A 115 -4.96 -15.63 -2.21
N ALA A 116 -5.17 -14.39 -1.77
CA ALA A 116 -5.98 -14.01 -0.61
C ALA A 116 -6.83 -12.81 -0.99
N HIS A 117 -7.87 -12.54 -0.20
CA HIS A 117 -8.77 -11.40 -0.36
C HIS A 117 -8.57 -10.41 0.79
N THR A 118 -9.26 -9.28 0.77
CA THR A 118 -9.14 -8.16 1.71
C THR A 118 -9.04 -8.58 3.17
N VAL A 119 -9.94 -9.43 3.63
CA VAL A 119 -10.00 -9.85 5.03
C VAL A 119 -9.20 -11.13 5.23
N ALA A 120 -8.19 -11.05 6.05
CA ALA A 120 -7.43 -12.20 6.52
C ALA A 120 -7.41 -12.23 8.06
N ASN A 121 -6.89 -13.26 8.68
CA ASN A 121 -6.82 -13.39 10.12
C ASN A 121 -5.68 -14.31 10.55
N VAL A 122 -5.47 -14.46 11.84
CA VAL A 122 -4.41 -15.29 12.42
C VAL A 122 -4.47 -16.77 12.01
N TRP A 123 -5.60 -17.22 11.46
CA TRP A 123 -5.82 -18.59 10.98
C TRP A 123 -5.59 -18.74 9.48
N GLY A 124 -5.12 -17.70 8.81
CA GLY A 124 -4.86 -17.72 7.36
C GLY A 124 -6.14 -17.78 6.53
N PHE A 125 -7.19 -17.05 6.90
CA PHE A 125 -8.40 -16.91 6.08
C PHE A 125 -8.06 -16.21 4.77
N THR A 126 -8.52 -16.75 3.64
CA THR A 126 -8.15 -16.25 2.30
C THR A 126 -9.33 -16.15 1.33
N ALA A 127 -10.52 -16.64 1.70
CA ALA A 127 -11.68 -16.59 0.82
C ALA A 127 -12.27 -15.17 0.70
N PRO A 128 -13.06 -14.88 -0.36
CA PRO A 128 -13.84 -13.64 -0.41
C PRO A 128 -14.70 -13.50 0.84
N SER A 129 -14.78 -12.28 1.37
CA SER A 129 -15.70 -11.94 2.47
C SER A 129 -16.97 -11.28 1.94
N GLU A 130 -17.87 -10.85 2.82
CA GLU A 130 -19.08 -10.12 2.44
C GLU A 130 -18.73 -8.72 1.90
N GLY A 131 -19.61 -8.17 1.06
CA GLY A 131 -19.40 -6.88 0.40
C GLY A 131 -18.56 -6.96 -0.86
N MET A 132 -19.21 -6.76 -2.02
CA MET A 132 -18.49 -6.88 -3.31
C MET A 132 -17.40 -5.81 -3.45
N GLY A 133 -17.65 -4.56 -3.07
CA GLY A 133 -16.73 -3.45 -3.28
C GLY A 133 -15.45 -3.50 -2.45
N TRP A 134 -15.48 -4.21 -1.31
CA TRP A 134 -14.32 -4.36 -0.43
C TRP A 134 -13.92 -5.82 -0.19
N GLY A 135 -14.86 -6.76 -0.15
CA GLY A 135 -14.59 -8.15 0.19
C GLY A 135 -14.14 -9.02 -0.99
N LEU A 136 -14.42 -8.61 -2.23
CA LEU A 136 -13.99 -9.28 -3.45
C LEU A 136 -12.75 -8.59 -4.04
N PHE A 137 -11.63 -8.73 -3.42
CA PHE A 137 -10.36 -8.23 -3.95
C PHE A 137 -9.37 -9.39 -4.15
N PRO A 138 -9.39 -10.06 -5.32
CA PRO A 138 -8.60 -11.26 -5.55
C PRO A 138 -7.10 -11.01 -5.62
N LEU A 139 -6.64 -9.77 -5.73
CA LEU A 139 -5.23 -9.41 -5.78
C LEU A 139 -4.65 -8.93 -4.43
N ALA A 140 -5.40 -9.02 -3.34
CA ALA A 140 -4.85 -8.74 -2.01
C ALA A 140 -3.64 -9.63 -1.69
N GLY A 141 -3.70 -10.93 -2.03
CA GLY A 141 -2.54 -11.82 -1.92
C GLY A 141 -1.36 -11.41 -2.78
N SER A 142 -1.63 -10.82 -3.97
CA SER A 142 -0.58 -10.26 -4.83
C SER A 142 0.08 -9.04 -4.18
N TRP A 143 -0.71 -8.13 -3.60
CA TRP A 143 -0.18 -6.97 -2.89
C TRP A 143 0.73 -7.38 -1.74
N MET A 144 0.29 -8.32 -0.90
CA MET A 144 1.14 -8.88 0.15
C MET A 144 2.44 -9.48 -0.40
N ALA A 145 2.38 -10.20 -1.51
CA ALA A 145 3.56 -10.86 -2.10
C ALA A 145 4.59 -9.87 -2.65
N THR A 146 4.23 -8.63 -2.99
CA THR A 146 5.19 -7.62 -3.44
C THR A 146 6.26 -7.30 -2.40
N HIS A 147 5.93 -7.38 -1.10
CA HIS A 147 6.91 -7.19 -0.02
C HIS A 147 8.09 -8.18 -0.08
N LEU A 148 7.86 -9.39 -0.64
CA LEU A 148 8.92 -10.37 -0.84
C LEU A 148 9.95 -9.89 -1.85
N TRP A 149 9.51 -9.24 -2.93
CA TRP A 149 10.39 -8.69 -3.93
C TRP A 149 11.11 -7.44 -3.42
N THR A 150 10.40 -6.52 -2.76
CA THR A 150 10.98 -5.33 -2.14
C THR A 150 12.11 -5.69 -1.17
N GLN A 151 11.92 -6.72 -0.34
CA GLN A 151 13.00 -7.22 0.53
C GLN A 151 14.25 -7.63 -0.26
N TYR A 152 14.07 -8.31 -1.40
CA TYR A 152 15.20 -8.68 -2.23
C TYR A 152 15.91 -7.46 -2.84
N GLU A 153 15.17 -6.48 -3.31
CA GLU A 153 15.73 -5.24 -3.88
C GLU A 153 16.62 -4.49 -2.90
N TYR A 154 16.29 -4.48 -1.61
CA TYR A 154 17.07 -3.83 -0.57
C TYR A 154 18.24 -4.69 -0.06
N THR A 155 18.12 -6.02 -0.05
CA THR A 155 19.13 -6.89 0.56
C THR A 155 20.05 -7.56 -0.46
N LEU A 156 19.59 -7.75 -1.70
CA LEU A 156 20.23 -8.52 -2.77
C LEU A 156 20.58 -9.96 -2.36
N ASP A 157 19.92 -10.50 -1.33
CA ASP A 157 20.14 -11.85 -0.83
C ASP A 157 19.51 -12.89 -1.77
N LYS A 158 20.34 -13.53 -2.57
CA LYS A 158 19.94 -14.58 -3.53
C LYS A 158 19.48 -15.88 -2.85
N ASP A 159 19.94 -16.16 -1.65
CA ASP A 159 19.48 -17.34 -0.91
C ASP A 159 18.07 -17.11 -0.36
N TYR A 160 17.79 -15.93 0.17
CA TYR A 160 16.42 -15.51 0.51
C TYR A 160 15.52 -15.54 -0.74
N LEU A 161 15.97 -14.95 -1.84
CA LEU A 161 15.21 -14.95 -3.10
C LEU A 161 14.87 -16.38 -3.54
N ARG A 162 15.83 -17.30 -3.54
CA ARG A 162 15.64 -18.69 -3.99
C ARG A 162 14.74 -19.49 -3.08
N ARG A 163 14.92 -19.36 -1.74
CA ARG A 163 14.27 -20.25 -0.77
C ARG A 163 12.92 -19.76 -0.29
N THR A 164 12.72 -18.44 -0.24
CA THR A 164 11.54 -17.80 0.35
C THR A 164 10.72 -17.05 -0.68
N ALA A 165 11.30 -16.04 -1.33
CA ALA A 165 10.54 -15.12 -2.16
C ALA A 165 10.04 -15.76 -3.47
N TYR A 166 10.95 -16.36 -4.25
CA TYR A 166 10.61 -16.87 -5.59
C TYR A 166 9.51 -17.94 -5.61
N PRO A 167 9.49 -18.94 -4.73
CA PRO A 167 8.40 -19.92 -4.71
C PRO A 167 7.01 -19.30 -4.47
N LEU A 168 6.94 -18.30 -3.61
CA LEU A 168 5.68 -17.61 -3.27
C LEU A 168 5.25 -16.66 -4.41
N LEU A 169 6.19 -15.89 -4.97
CA LEU A 169 5.96 -15.04 -6.14
C LEU A 169 5.50 -15.87 -7.34
N LYS A 170 6.18 -16.99 -7.62
CA LYS A 170 5.82 -17.89 -8.71
C LYS A 170 4.41 -18.45 -8.55
N GLY A 171 4.06 -18.94 -7.35
CA GLY A 171 2.72 -19.45 -7.09
C GLY A 171 1.63 -18.39 -7.26
N ASN A 172 1.88 -17.14 -6.88
CA ASN A 172 0.94 -16.05 -7.13
C ASN A 172 0.88 -15.67 -8.62
N ALA A 173 2.02 -15.63 -9.33
CA ALA A 173 2.07 -15.40 -10.78
C ALA A 173 1.37 -16.52 -11.58
N GLU A 174 1.41 -17.78 -11.11
CA GLU A 174 0.63 -18.89 -11.69
C GLU A 174 -0.87 -18.64 -11.58
N PHE A 175 -1.33 -18.12 -10.43
CA PHE A 175 -2.72 -17.70 -10.28
C PHE A 175 -3.08 -16.60 -11.27
N LEU A 176 -2.28 -15.56 -11.38
CA LEU A 176 -2.54 -14.44 -12.28
C LEU A 176 -2.65 -14.90 -13.74
N LEU A 177 -1.75 -15.77 -14.21
CA LEU A 177 -1.81 -16.30 -15.58
C LEU A 177 -3.09 -17.12 -15.88
N ASP A 178 -3.55 -17.89 -14.89
CA ASP A 178 -4.78 -18.68 -15.05
C ASP A 178 -6.06 -17.82 -14.89
N TYR A 179 -5.98 -16.72 -14.10
CA TYR A 179 -7.12 -15.85 -13.82
C TYR A 179 -7.37 -14.80 -14.91
N MET A 180 -6.30 -14.35 -15.56
CA MET A 180 -6.41 -13.36 -16.65
C MET A 180 -6.98 -13.98 -17.91
N VAL A 181 -7.75 -13.16 -18.64
CA VAL A 181 -8.31 -13.52 -19.96
C VAL A 181 -7.95 -12.44 -20.98
N GLU A 182 -7.91 -12.83 -22.25
CA GLU A 182 -7.75 -11.86 -23.34
C GLU A 182 -9.12 -11.21 -23.63
N ASP A 183 -9.19 -9.89 -23.52
CA ASP A 183 -10.39 -9.13 -23.91
C ASP A 183 -10.56 -9.24 -25.45
N PRO A 184 -11.66 -9.81 -25.93
CA PRO A 184 -11.87 -10.05 -27.35
C PRO A 184 -11.98 -8.75 -28.17
N ASN A 185 -12.26 -7.62 -27.56
CA ASN A 185 -12.42 -6.34 -28.25
C ASN A 185 -11.10 -5.59 -28.42
N THR A 186 -10.19 -5.73 -27.45
CA THR A 186 -8.94 -4.96 -27.39
C THR A 186 -7.69 -5.81 -27.61
N GLY A 187 -7.77 -7.11 -27.33
CA GLY A 187 -6.63 -8.02 -27.31
C GLY A 187 -5.73 -7.88 -26.07
N TYR A 188 -6.12 -7.04 -25.11
CA TYR A 188 -5.40 -6.92 -23.85
C TYR A 188 -5.66 -8.10 -22.92
N MET A 189 -4.67 -8.47 -22.14
CA MET A 189 -4.82 -9.38 -21.01
C MET A 189 -5.41 -8.62 -19.83
N VAL A 190 -6.53 -9.08 -19.30
CA VAL A 190 -7.29 -8.40 -18.24
C VAL A 190 -7.66 -9.38 -17.13
N THR A 191 -7.73 -8.91 -15.89
CA THR A 191 -8.34 -9.61 -14.76
C THR A 191 -9.85 -9.38 -14.74
N GLY A 192 -10.60 -10.22 -14.07
CA GLY A 192 -12.03 -10.00 -13.83
C GLY A 192 -12.81 -11.24 -13.39
N PRO A 193 -13.84 -11.02 -12.54
CA PRO A 193 -14.23 -9.75 -11.92
C PRO A 193 -13.25 -9.26 -10.86
N CYS A 194 -13.00 -7.95 -10.80
CA CYS A 194 -12.12 -7.33 -9.83
C CYS A 194 -12.71 -6.03 -9.28
N VAL A 195 -12.15 -5.52 -8.22
CA VAL A 195 -12.55 -4.26 -7.59
C VAL A 195 -11.35 -3.31 -7.47
N SER A 196 -11.60 -2.00 -7.44
CA SER A 196 -10.64 -1.05 -6.91
C SER A 196 -11.00 -0.82 -5.45
N PRO A 197 -10.34 -1.50 -4.50
CA PRO A 197 -10.77 -1.41 -3.12
C PRO A 197 -10.54 0.00 -2.55
N GLU A 198 -11.52 0.59 -1.87
CA GLU A 198 -12.88 0.09 -1.64
C GLU A 198 -13.93 0.97 -2.36
N ASN A 199 -13.57 1.60 -3.46
CA ASN A 199 -14.41 2.56 -4.17
C ASN A 199 -15.39 1.87 -5.16
N SER A 200 -16.41 2.61 -5.59
CA SER A 200 -17.41 2.18 -6.55
C SER A 200 -17.65 3.26 -7.62
N PHE A 201 -18.32 2.88 -8.69
CA PHE A 201 -18.61 3.74 -9.83
C PHE A 201 -20.09 3.65 -10.25
N ARG A 202 -20.55 4.64 -11.00
CA ARG A 202 -21.91 4.69 -11.55
C ARG A 202 -21.92 4.21 -13.00
N TYR A 203 -22.82 3.29 -13.28
CA TYR A 203 -23.03 2.81 -14.64
C TYR A 203 -24.51 2.50 -14.87
N GLN A 204 -25.12 3.11 -15.90
CA GLN A 204 -26.54 2.95 -16.27
C GLN A 204 -27.52 3.15 -15.09
N GLY A 205 -27.22 4.08 -14.20
CA GLY A 205 -28.05 4.38 -13.02
C GLY A 205 -27.81 3.46 -11.82
N TRP A 206 -26.91 2.51 -11.91
CA TRP A 206 -26.50 1.62 -10.81
C TRP A 206 -25.15 2.03 -10.24
N GLU A 207 -24.98 1.78 -8.95
CA GLU A 207 -23.69 1.82 -8.29
C GLU A 207 -23.08 0.41 -8.30
N LEU A 208 -21.86 0.29 -8.82
CA LEU A 208 -21.18 -0.98 -9.02
C LEU A 208 -19.75 -0.91 -8.43
N GLY A 209 -19.34 -1.96 -7.70
CA GLY A 209 -17.96 -2.08 -7.20
C GLY A 209 -17.06 -2.93 -8.11
N ALA A 210 -17.64 -3.91 -8.81
CA ALA A 210 -16.86 -4.86 -9.61
C ALA A 210 -16.76 -4.43 -11.08
N SER A 211 -15.59 -4.59 -11.64
CA SER A 211 -15.21 -4.26 -13.01
C SER A 211 -14.28 -5.33 -13.58
N MET A 212 -13.74 -5.08 -14.75
CA MET A 212 -12.56 -5.76 -15.28
C MET A 212 -11.34 -4.88 -15.05
N MET A 213 -10.15 -5.47 -14.91
CA MET A 213 -8.83 -4.83 -14.91
C MET A 213 -8.83 -3.41 -14.35
N THR A 214 -9.11 -3.26 -13.07
CA THR A 214 -8.91 -1.97 -12.41
C THR A 214 -7.43 -1.56 -12.51
N THR A 215 -7.14 -0.28 -12.39
CA THR A 215 -5.73 0.17 -12.38
C THR A 215 -4.97 -0.43 -11.21
N CYS A 216 -5.61 -0.64 -10.05
CA CYS A 216 -5.03 -1.35 -8.92
C CYS A 216 -4.61 -2.78 -9.31
N ASP A 217 -5.52 -3.55 -9.89
CA ASP A 217 -5.23 -4.92 -10.35
C ASP A 217 -4.08 -4.96 -11.36
N LYS A 218 -4.14 -4.07 -12.36
CA LYS A 218 -3.08 -3.96 -13.36
C LYS A 218 -1.71 -3.72 -12.73
N VAL A 219 -1.64 -2.80 -11.79
CA VAL A 219 -0.40 -2.47 -11.08
C VAL A 219 0.14 -3.69 -10.34
N LEU A 220 -0.69 -4.33 -9.52
CA LEU A 220 -0.28 -5.48 -8.71
C LEU A 220 0.10 -6.70 -9.57
N ALA A 221 -0.66 -6.99 -10.61
CA ALA A 221 -0.32 -8.06 -11.54
C ALA A 221 1.01 -7.78 -12.25
N HIS A 222 1.25 -6.54 -12.67
CA HIS A 222 2.51 -6.13 -13.27
C HIS A 222 3.69 -6.30 -12.31
N GLU A 223 3.57 -5.86 -11.06
CA GLU A 223 4.62 -6.00 -10.04
C GLU A 223 5.00 -7.46 -9.82
N ILE A 224 4.01 -8.33 -9.56
CA ILE A 224 4.26 -9.75 -9.29
C ILE A 224 4.86 -10.45 -10.50
N MET A 225 4.30 -10.24 -11.70
CA MET A 225 4.79 -10.92 -12.90
C MET A 225 6.20 -10.43 -13.27
N SER A 226 6.47 -9.14 -13.15
CA SER A 226 7.80 -8.55 -13.41
C SER A 226 8.83 -9.01 -12.38
N ALA A 227 8.48 -9.03 -11.10
CA ALA A 227 9.34 -9.56 -10.03
C ALA A 227 9.68 -11.04 -10.27
N CYS A 228 8.68 -11.83 -10.66
CA CYS A 228 8.89 -13.25 -10.97
C CYS A 228 9.79 -13.47 -12.19
N VAL A 229 9.66 -12.66 -13.25
CA VAL A 229 10.54 -12.66 -14.42
C VAL A 229 11.98 -12.34 -14.00
N GLN A 230 12.18 -11.24 -13.28
CA GLN A 230 13.51 -10.81 -12.82
C GLN A 230 14.14 -11.86 -11.90
N ALA A 231 13.37 -12.40 -10.95
CA ALA A 231 13.84 -13.46 -10.06
C ALA A 231 14.26 -14.72 -10.81
N SER A 232 13.48 -15.13 -11.84
CA SER A 232 13.81 -16.26 -12.72
C SER A 232 15.15 -16.03 -13.43
N ASP A 233 15.36 -14.83 -14.00
CA ASP A 233 16.61 -14.48 -14.68
C ASP A 233 17.81 -14.47 -13.71
N ILE A 234 17.66 -13.86 -12.54
CA ILE A 234 18.72 -13.77 -11.51
C ILE A 234 19.13 -15.15 -10.99
N LEU A 235 18.15 -16.03 -10.80
CA LEU A 235 18.37 -17.39 -10.28
C LEU A 235 18.73 -18.40 -11.36
N GLY A 236 18.48 -18.09 -12.65
CA GLY A 236 18.71 -18.97 -13.77
C GLY A 236 17.75 -20.17 -13.83
N VAL A 237 16.48 -19.98 -13.40
CA VAL A 237 15.46 -21.06 -13.30
C VAL A 237 14.20 -20.72 -14.10
N ASP A 238 13.38 -21.73 -14.42
CA ASP A 238 12.01 -21.60 -14.95
C ASP A 238 11.86 -20.66 -16.18
N LYS A 239 12.85 -20.66 -17.09
CA LYS A 239 12.86 -19.76 -18.27
C LYS A 239 11.57 -19.78 -19.06
N ALA A 240 11.01 -20.95 -19.33
CA ALA A 240 9.75 -21.07 -20.11
C ALA A 240 8.57 -20.38 -19.41
N PHE A 241 8.50 -20.46 -18.09
CA PHE A 241 7.50 -19.75 -17.30
C PHE A 241 7.70 -18.23 -17.35
N ALA A 242 8.92 -17.76 -17.18
CA ALA A 242 9.25 -16.34 -17.32
C ALA A 242 8.92 -15.79 -18.71
N ASP A 243 9.16 -16.58 -19.78
CA ASP A 243 8.78 -16.19 -21.15
C ASP A 243 7.26 -16.07 -21.31
N SER A 244 6.46 -16.95 -20.65
CA SER A 244 5.00 -16.83 -20.63
C SER A 244 4.53 -15.55 -19.92
N LEU A 245 5.18 -15.19 -18.81
CA LEU A 245 4.88 -13.93 -18.09
C LEU A 245 5.20 -12.70 -18.95
N ARG A 246 6.34 -12.69 -19.67
CA ARG A 246 6.70 -11.60 -20.58
C ARG A 246 5.67 -11.42 -21.69
N LEU A 247 5.17 -12.50 -22.24
CA LEU A 247 4.12 -12.46 -23.28
C LEU A 247 2.80 -11.87 -22.74
N ALA A 248 2.43 -12.22 -21.52
CA ALA A 248 1.24 -11.66 -20.87
C ALA A 248 1.41 -10.17 -20.55
N LEU A 249 2.55 -9.79 -19.94
CA LEU A 249 2.88 -8.39 -19.63
C LEU A 249 2.85 -7.49 -20.87
N ALA A 250 3.34 -7.98 -22.01
CA ALA A 250 3.32 -7.23 -23.29
C ALA A 250 1.91 -6.93 -23.79
N LYS A 251 0.89 -7.58 -23.24
CA LYS A 251 -0.52 -7.38 -23.59
C LYS A 251 -1.30 -6.60 -22.53
N PHE A 252 -0.64 -5.99 -21.54
CA PHE A 252 -1.34 -5.19 -20.55
C PHE A 252 -1.85 -3.88 -21.15
N PRO A 253 -3.06 -3.42 -20.76
CA PRO A 253 -3.56 -2.13 -21.20
C PRO A 253 -2.67 -0.98 -20.71
N PRO A 254 -2.54 0.13 -21.45
CA PRO A 254 -1.81 1.31 -20.99
C PRO A 254 -2.51 1.98 -19.80
N PHE A 255 -1.82 2.85 -19.07
CA PHE A 255 -2.47 3.80 -18.18
C PHE A 255 -3.25 4.82 -18.99
N ARG A 256 -4.36 5.30 -18.46
CA ARG A 256 -5.24 6.26 -19.12
C ARG A 256 -5.54 7.43 -18.19
N ILE A 257 -5.75 8.58 -18.80
CA ILE A 257 -6.23 9.80 -18.14
C ILE A 257 -7.72 9.87 -18.35
N ASN A 258 -8.47 10.10 -17.27
CA ASN A 258 -9.94 10.20 -17.28
C ASN A 258 -10.43 11.58 -17.74
N SER A 259 -11.74 11.75 -17.84
CA SER A 259 -12.40 12.96 -18.33
C SER A 259 -12.15 14.23 -17.51
N PHE A 260 -11.80 14.11 -16.21
CA PHE A 260 -11.43 15.28 -15.41
C PHE A 260 -9.91 15.53 -15.33
N GLY A 261 -9.11 14.73 -16.08
CA GLY A 261 -7.64 14.88 -16.14
C GLY A 261 -6.87 14.08 -15.07
N GLY A 262 -7.54 13.26 -14.26
CA GLY A 262 -6.94 12.35 -13.31
C GLY A 262 -6.55 11.01 -13.92
N LEU A 263 -5.88 10.14 -13.14
CA LEU A 263 -5.61 8.78 -13.56
C LEU A 263 -6.89 7.94 -13.50
N CYS A 264 -7.21 7.17 -14.55
CA CYS A 264 -8.37 6.28 -14.53
C CYS A 264 -8.22 5.23 -13.43
N GLU A 265 -9.24 5.08 -12.59
CA GLU A 265 -9.30 4.07 -11.53
C GLU A 265 -9.75 2.71 -12.08
N TRP A 266 -10.68 2.70 -13.00
CA TRP A 266 -11.24 1.49 -13.63
C TRP A 266 -10.81 1.33 -15.08
N TYR A 267 -11.15 0.19 -15.68
CA TYR A 267 -10.83 -0.12 -17.08
C TYR A 267 -11.44 0.89 -18.05
N GLU A 268 -12.64 1.35 -17.79
CA GLU A 268 -13.27 2.44 -18.52
C GLU A 268 -13.35 3.71 -17.66
N ASP A 269 -13.54 4.86 -18.29
CA ASP A 269 -13.72 6.15 -17.61
C ASP A 269 -15.14 6.26 -17.06
N TYR A 270 -15.39 5.55 -15.95
CA TYR A 270 -16.65 5.60 -15.24
C TYR A 270 -16.71 6.81 -14.30
N GLU A 271 -17.93 7.30 -14.06
CA GLU A 271 -18.20 8.29 -13.02
C GLU A 271 -17.99 7.66 -11.63
N GLU A 272 -17.16 8.27 -10.80
CA GLU A 272 -16.98 7.83 -9.41
C GLU A 272 -18.29 7.94 -8.63
N ALA A 273 -18.65 6.90 -7.87
CA ALA A 273 -19.80 6.99 -6.97
C ALA A 273 -19.48 7.81 -5.71
N HIS A 274 -18.24 7.71 -5.25
CA HIS A 274 -17.73 8.36 -4.04
C HIS A 274 -16.40 9.10 -4.33
N PRO A 275 -16.46 10.31 -4.93
CA PRO A 275 -15.25 11.09 -5.20
C PRO A 275 -14.54 11.55 -3.92
N ASN A 276 -15.19 11.44 -2.77
CA ASN A 276 -14.66 11.74 -1.44
C ASN A 276 -14.10 10.52 -0.71
N HIS A 277 -14.00 9.35 -1.36
CA HIS A 277 -13.56 8.11 -0.74
C HIS A 277 -12.09 8.17 -0.30
N ARG A 278 -11.77 7.61 0.88
CA ARG A 278 -10.42 7.61 1.47
C ARG A 278 -9.40 6.77 0.68
N HIS A 279 -9.84 5.73 -0.05
CA HIS A 279 -8.96 4.89 -0.87
C HIS A 279 -8.59 5.54 -2.20
N THR A 280 -7.33 5.36 -2.58
CA THR A 280 -6.75 5.80 -3.84
C THR A 280 -5.93 4.67 -4.47
N SER A 281 -6.51 3.46 -4.53
CA SER A 281 -5.82 2.21 -4.88
C SER A 281 -5.18 2.22 -6.27
N HIS A 282 -5.70 3.01 -7.21
CA HIS A 282 -5.10 3.20 -8.53
C HIS A 282 -3.79 4.00 -8.49
N LEU A 283 -3.52 4.77 -7.43
CA LEU A 283 -2.26 5.50 -7.25
C LEU A 283 -1.10 4.63 -6.76
N LEU A 284 -1.32 3.33 -6.52
CA LEU A 284 -0.25 2.36 -6.31
C LEU A 284 0.77 2.35 -7.47
N SER A 285 0.33 2.71 -8.67
CA SER A 285 1.19 2.91 -9.84
C SER A 285 2.31 3.93 -9.62
N PHE A 286 2.11 4.88 -8.69
CA PHE A 286 3.02 5.97 -8.38
C PHE A 286 3.76 5.78 -7.04
N TYR A 287 3.05 5.31 -6.01
CA TYR A 287 3.62 4.93 -4.72
C TYR A 287 2.79 3.80 -4.07
N PRO A 288 3.41 2.77 -3.52
CA PRO A 288 4.84 2.56 -3.31
C PRO A 288 5.62 2.14 -4.56
N TYR A 289 4.93 1.71 -5.62
CA TYR A 289 5.60 1.28 -6.85
C TYR A 289 6.04 2.47 -7.72
N ALA A 290 6.67 2.16 -8.85
CA ALA A 290 7.26 3.15 -9.74
C ALA A 290 6.95 2.85 -11.22
N GLN A 291 5.72 2.39 -11.49
CA GLN A 291 5.25 2.19 -12.88
C GLN A 291 4.99 3.53 -13.56
N ILE A 292 4.61 4.55 -12.79
CA ILE A 292 4.54 5.95 -13.23
C ILE A 292 5.59 6.72 -12.44
N THR A 293 6.49 7.42 -13.12
CA THR A 293 7.51 8.26 -12.48
C THR A 293 7.58 9.62 -13.14
N LYS A 294 8.02 10.62 -12.37
CA LYS A 294 8.05 12.02 -12.83
C LYS A 294 8.93 12.22 -14.07
N GLU A 295 10.02 11.46 -14.19
CA GLU A 295 10.94 11.61 -15.31
C GLU A 295 10.48 10.84 -16.56
N LYS A 296 9.92 9.64 -16.39
CA LYS A 296 9.48 8.80 -17.51
C LYS A 296 8.12 9.23 -18.05
N ASP A 297 7.21 9.58 -17.16
CA ASP A 297 5.79 9.77 -17.47
C ASP A 297 5.25 11.11 -16.89
N PRO A 298 5.76 12.25 -17.32
CA PRO A 298 5.37 13.55 -16.75
C PRO A 298 3.87 13.86 -16.90
N GLU A 299 3.24 13.43 -17.98
CA GLU A 299 1.80 13.61 -18.22
C GLU A 299 0.97 12.76 -17.24
N LEU A 300 1.33 11.49 -17.06
CA LEU A 300 0.67 10.60 -16.08
C LEU A 300 0.95 11.05 -14.64
N THR A 301 2.13 11.61 -14.37
CA THR A 301 2.43 12.21 -13.06
C THR A 301 1.55 13.42 -12.76
N GLU A 302 1.23 14.22 -13.76
CA GLU A 302 0.27 15.33 -13.58
C GLU A 302 -1.16 14.81 -13.38
N ALA A 303 -1.53 13.70 -14.06
CA ALA A 303 -2.80 13.03 -13.81
C ALA A 303 -2.88 12.45 -12.38
N VAL A 304 -1.78 11.93 -11.83
CA VAL A 304 -1.71 11.54 -10.40
C VAL A 304 -1.94 12.74 -9.50
N ARG A 305 -1.29 13.88 -9.75
CA ARG A 305 -1.52 15.13 -9.00
C ARG A 305 -2.99 15.55 -9.06
N THR A 306 -3.57 15.56 -10.25
CA THR A 306 -4.99 15.92 -10.46
C THR A 306 -5.91 14.99 -9.68
N THR A 307 -5.63 13.69 -9.64
CA THR A 307 -6.41 12.73 -8.84
C THR A 307 -6.33 13.05 -7.34
N ILE A 308 -5.15 13.33 -6.82
CA ILE A 308 -4.96 13.69 -5.40
C ILE A 308 -5.74 14.97 -5.08
N GLU A 309 -5.62 16.00 -5.91
CA GLU A 309 -6.29 17.28 -5.69
C GLU A 309 -7.82 17.15 -5.81
N HIS A 310 -8.31 16.29 -6.72
CA HIS A 310 -9.73 15.95 -6.84
C HIS A 310 -10.28 15.32 -5.55
N ARG A 311 -9.58 14.33 -4.98
CA ARG A 311 -9.94 13.70 -3.71
C ARG A 311 -9.96 14.70 -2.55
N LEU A 312 -8.90 15.49 -2.41
CA LEU A 312 -8.78 16.47 -1.32
C LEU A 312 -9.81 17.62 -1.41
N ALA A 313 -10.27 17.95 -2.62
CA ALA A 313 -11.27 19.00 -2.85
C ALA A 313 -12.71 18.48 -2.72
N ALA A 314 -12.93 17.17 -2.68
CA ALA A 314 -14.27 16.61 -2.59
C ALA A 314 -14.91 16.94 -1.23
N GLU A 315 -16.18 17.37 -1.27
CA GLU A 315 -16.94 17.64 -0.04
C GLU A 315 -17.05 16.38 0.82
N GLY A 316 -16.67 16.50 2.09
CA GLY A 316 -16.71 15.38 3.04
C GLY A 316 -15.67 14.29 2.72
N TRP A 317 -14.51 14.67 2.20
CA TRP A 317 -13.43 13.70 2.01
C TRP A 317 -13.17 12.91 3.30
N GLU A 318 -13.19 11.58 3.18
CA GLU A 318 -13.01 10.64 4.29
C GLU A 318 -11.54 10.59 4.75
N ASP A 319 -11.06 11.68 5.34
CA ASP A 319 -9.67 11.80 5.80
C ASP A 319 -9.45 10.96 7.06
N VAL A 320 -8.46 10.09 7.02
CA VAL A 320 -8.04 9.24 8.12
C VAL A 320 -6.50 9.18 8.19
N GLU A 321 -5.96 8.63 9.25
CA GLU A 321 -4.52 8.57 9.53
C GLU A 321 -3.72 7.97 8.36
N TRP A 322 -4.16 6.83 7.82
CA TRP A 322 -3.45 6.14 6.75
C TRP A 322 -3.61 6.83 5.39
N SER A 323 -4.80 7.37 5.08
CA SER A 323 -5.00 8.13 3.84
C SER A 323 -4.20 9.44 3.85
N ARG A 324 -4.11 10.10 5.02
CA ARG A 324 -3.26 11.27 5.20
C ARG A 324 -1.77 10.92 5.09
N ALA A 325 -1.34 9.78 5.62
CA ALA A 325 0.03 9.29 5.44
C ALA A 325 0.35 9.00 3.95
N ASN A 326 -0.63 8.48 3.17
CA ASN A 326 -0.48 8.37 1.72
C ASN A 326 -0.21 9.72 1.05
N MET A 327 -0.90 10.78 1.48
CA MET A 327 -0.65 12.12 0.92
C MET A 327 0.78 12.59 1.17
N VAL A 328 1.38 12.26 2.33
CA VAL A 328 2.81 12.54 2.58
C VAL A 328 3.66 11.81 1.53
N CYS A 329 3.42 10.51 1.32
CA CYS A 329 4.18 9.70 0.36
C CYS A 329 4.01 10.21 -1.09
N PHE A 330 2.79 10.49 -1.51
CA PHE A 330 2.50 10.99 -2.86
C PHE A 330 3.16 12.34 -3.14
N TYR A 331 3.00 13.30 -2.23
CA TYR A 331 3.63 14.61 -2.41
C TYR A 331 5.15 14.54 -2.30
N ALA A 332 5.72 13.61 -1.52
CA ALA A 332 7.16 13.36 -1.52
C ALA A 332 7.63 12.90 -2.92
N ARG A 333 6.92 11.95 -3.56
CA ARG A 333 7.21 11.48 -4.93
C ARG A 333 6.94 12.54 -6.00
N LEU A 334 5.95 13.42 -5.82
CA LEU A 334 5.71 14.59 -6.65
C LEU A 334 6.79 15.67 -6.47
N LYS A 335 7.66 15.54 -5.45
CA LYS A 335 8.66 16.54 -5.04
C LYS A 335 8.02 17.89 -4.69
N ASP A 336 6.87 17.86 -4.06
CA ASP A 336 6.12 19.00 -3.55
C ASP A 336 6.29 19.10 -2.03
N ALA A 337 7.42 19.68 -1.61
CA ALA A 337 7.82 19.72 -0.21
C ALA A 337 6.81 20.45 0.69
N ALA A 338 6.15 21.50 0.17
CA ALA A 338 5.17 22.25 0.93
C ALA A 338 3.93 21.41 1.25
N LYS A 339 3.40 20.69 0.26
CA LYS A 339 2.22 19.82 0.45
C LYS A 339 2.54 18.55 1.20
N ALA A 340 3.75 18.01 1.06
CA ALA A 340 4.22 16.86 1.86
C ALA A 340 4.30 17.27 3.35
N GLU A 341 4.89 18.42 3.66
CA GLU A 341 4.97 18.96 5.02
C GLU A 341 3.57 19.30 5.58
N GLU A 342 2.69 19.92 4.79
CA GLU A 342 1.31 20.19 5.18
C GLU A 342 0.59 18.89 5.57
N SER A 343 0.69 17.82 4.75
CA SER A 343 0.07 16.53 5.02
C SER A 343 0.66 15.86 6.26
N LEU A 344 1.98 15.93 6.47
CA LEU A 344 2.63 15.45 7.68
C LEU A 344 2.14 16.21 8.93
N ASN A 345 2.01 17.52 8.83
CA ASN A 345 1.51 18.35 9.93
C ASN A 345 0.08 17.99 10.30
N ILE A 346 -0.81 17.80 9.31
CA ILE A 346 -2.19 17.35 9.55
C ILE A 346 -2.19 15.96 10.20
N LEU A 347 -1.38 15.02 9.70
CA LEU A 347 -1.25 13.69 10.30
C LEU A 347 -0.89 13.79 11.80
N MET A 348 0.07 14.65 12.14
CA MET A 348 0.55 14.81 13.52
C MET A 348 -0.39 15.62 14.42
N THR A 349 -1.24 16.50 13.86
CA THR A 349 -2.12 17.36 14.65
C THR A 349 -3.54 16.82 14.79
N ASP A 350 -4.08 16.24 13.74
CA ASP A 350 -5.49 15.88 13.66
C ASP A 350 -5.68 14.37 13.86
N PHE A 351 -4.69 13.57 13.42
CA PHE A 351 -4.75 12.11 13.47
C PHE A 351 -3.78 11.48 14.48
N ALA A 352 -2.96 12.23 15.20
CA ALA A 352 -2.15 11.69 16.28
C ALA A 352 -2.65 12.20 17.64
N ARG A 353 -2.66 11.30 18.61
CA ARG A 353 -2.97 11.61 20.00
C ARG A 353 -1.76 12.22 20.73
N GLU A 354 -1.95 12.66 21.95
CA GLU A 354 -0.91 13.26 22.80
C GLU A 354 0.32 12.35 22.97
N ASN A 355 0.15 11.05 22.86
CA ASN A 355 1.21 10.03 22.91
C ASN A 355 1.80 9.71 21.52
N LEU A 356 1.45 10.46 20.48
CA LEU A 356 1.84 10.30 19.08
C LEU A 356 1.32 9.02 18.39
N LEU A 357 0.43 8.26 19.01
CA LEU A 357 -0.26 7.16 18.32
C LEU A 357 -1.30 7.72 17.37
N THR A 358 -1.30 7.24 16.14
CA THR A 358 -2.28 7.66 15.12
C THR A 358 -3.64 7.00 15.33
N ILE A 359 -4.70 7.68 14.92
CA ILE A 359 -6.07 7.23 15.13
C ILE A 359 -6.90 7.36 13.85
N SER A 360 -7.77 6.37 13.64
CA SER A 360 -8.93 6.50 12.76
C SER A 360 -10.05 7.21 13.53
N PRO A 361 -10.59 8.33 13.01
CA PRO A 361 -11.55 9.14 13.74
C PRO A 361 -12.94 8.50 13.83
N GLU A 362 -13.69 8.88 14.85
CA GLU A 362 -15.11 8.50 15.00
C GLU A 362 -15.91 8.83 13.73
N GLY A 363 -16.79 7.92 13.35
CA GLY A 363 -17.72 8.05 12.22
C GLY A 363 -17.19 7.52 10.90
N ILE A 364 -15.89 7.40 10.69
CA ILE A 364 -15.31 6.86 9.46
C ILE A 364 -15.31 5.32 9.52
N ALA A 365 -15.70 4.67 8.41
CA ALA A 365 -15.80 3.21 8.30
C ALA A 365 -16.61 2.56 9.44
N GLY A 366 -17.54 3.29 10.04
CA GLY A 366 -18.36 2.82 11.15
C GLY A 366 -17.68 2.84 12.52
N ALA A 367 -16.56 3.56 12.67
CA ALA A 367 -15.90 3.72 13.97
C ALA A 367 -16.80 4.42 14.99
N PRO A 368 -17.12 3.80 16.15
CA PRO A 368 -17.99 4.41 17.16
C PRO A 368 -17.26 5.41 18.08
N PHE A 369 -15.95 5.48 17.98
CA PHE A 369 -15.04 6.39 18.67
C PHE A 369 -13.68 6.40 17.94
N ASP A 370 -12.77 7.28 18.34
CA ASP A 370 -11.42 7.30 17.80
C ASP A 370 -10.64 6.03 18.15
N VAL A 371 -10.17 5.33 17.15
CA VAL A 371 -9.49 4.03 17.31
C VAL A 371 -8.02 4.15 16.92
N PHE A 372 -7.12 3.71 17.78
CA PHE A 372 -5.70 3.60 17.41
C PHE A 372 -5.53 2.62 16.25
N ILE A 373 -4.86 3.08 15.20
CA ILE A 373 -4.44 2.28 14.05
C ILE A 373 -2.96 2.58 13.78
N PHE A 374 -2.18 1.50 13.60
CA PHE A 374 -0.73 1.54 13.51
C PHE A 374 -0.19 2.16 12.21
N ASP A 375 -0.91 1.97 11.12
CA ASP A 375 -0.48 2.29 9.75
C ASP A 375 -0.13 3.77 9.55
N GLY A 376 -0.87 4.70 10.16
CA GLY A 376 -0.55 6.13 10.11
C GLY A 376 0.84 6.46 10.67
N ASN A 377 1.26 5.77 11.74
CA ASN A 377 2.60 5.92 12.29
C ASN A 377 3.68 5.34 11.36
N ALA A 378 3.44 4.15 10.79
CA ALA A 378 4.40 3.48 9.92
C ALA A 378 4.51 4.16 8.55
N ALA A 379 3.37 4.38 7.87
CA ALA A 379 3.36 5.01 6.55
C ALA A 379 3.74 6.50 6.61
N GLY A 380 3.37 7.22 7.69
CA GLY A 380 3.84 8.58 7.88
C GLY A 380 5.36 8.68 7.99
N ALA A 381 5.98 7.75 8.73
CA ALA A 381 7.43 7.66 8.79
C ALA A 381 8.06 7.22 7.45
N ALA A 382 7.41 6.31 6.70
CA ALA A 382 7.85 5.95 5.35
C ALA A 382 7.80 7.16 4.40
N GLY A 383 6.74 7.98 4.46
CA GLY A 383 6.64 9.23 3.71
C GLY A 383 7.76 10.23 4.06
N MET A 384 8.12 10.34 5.34
CA MET A 384 9.26 11.16 5.75
C MET A 384 10.58 10.62 5.18
N ALA A 385 10.77 9.30 5.11
CA ALA A 385 11.93 8.71 4.45
C ALA A 385 11.95 9.06 2.94
N GLU A 386 10.81 9.00 2.25
CA GLU A 386 10.67 9.42 0.86
C GLU A 386 11.01 10.92 0.63
N MET A 387 10.78 11.78 1.63
CA MET A 387 11.21 13.19 1.55
C MET A 387 12.73 13.35 1.60
N LEU A 388 13.45 12.37 2.17
CA LEU A 388 14.90 12.41 2.39
C LEU A 388 15.71 11.61 1.36
N ILE A 389 15.17 10.47 0.88
CA ILE A 389 15.85 9.57 -0.05
C ILE A 389 14.85 8.91 -1.00
N GLN A 390 15.15 8.89 -2.30
CA GLN A 390 14.38 8.21 -3.32
C GLN A 390 15.30 7.47 -4.30
N ALA A 391 14.81 6.36 -4.90
CA ALA A 391 15.59 5.58 -5.85
C ALA A 391 14.79 5.06 -7.07
N GLN A 392 13.52 5.45 -7.23
CA GLN A 392 12.62 4.94 -8.26
C GLN A 392 13.01 5.32 -9.70
N GLU A 393 13.82 6.34 -9.89
CA GLU A 393 14.29 6.77 -11.22
C GLU A 393 15.56 6.03 -11.69
N GLY A 394 16.01 4.99 -10.95
CA GLY A 394 17.19 4.21 -11.26
C GLY A 394 18.50 4.80 -10.75
N TYR A 395 18.43 5.85 -9.96
CA TYR A 395 19.53 6.44 -9.20
C TYR A 395 19.06 6.85 -7.81
N VAL A 396 19.97 6.98 -6.86
CA VAL A 396 19.65 7.46 -5.51
C VAL A 396 19.65 8.98 -5.52
N GLU A 397 18.52 9.56 -5.17
CA GLU A 397 18.33 11.01 -5.00
C GLU A 397 18.26 11.34 -3.52
N LEU A 398 19.11 12.25 -3.07
CA LEU A 398 19.14 12.73 -1.69
C LEU A 398 18.40 14.05 -1.57
N LEU A 399 17.57 14.17 -0.53
CA LEU A 399 16.77 15.36 -0.20
C LEU A 399 15.84 15.81 -1.35
N PRO A 400 15.14 14.87 -2.03
CA PRO A 400 14.31 15.21 -3.20
C PRO A 400 13.13 16.12 -2.85
N CYS A 401 12.69 16.12 -1.57
CA CYS A 401 11.48 16.79 -1.14
C CYS A 401 11.66 17.42 0.25
N LEU A 402 12.74 18.23 0.43
CA LEU A 402 13.09 18.80 1.73
C LEU A 402 12.22 20.00 2.08
N PRO A 403 11.45 19.98 3.19
CA PRO A 403 10.71 21.14 3.67
C PRO A 403 11.60 22.34 4.00
N VAL A 404 11.10 23.53 3.78
CA VAL A 404 11.83 24.77 4.11
C VAL A 404 12.17 24.86 5.60
N GLU A 405 11.34 24.28 6.45
CA GLU A 405 11.52 24.30 7.91
C GLU A 405 12.62 23.31 8.39
N TRP A 406 13.04 22.35 7.54
CA TRP A 406 14.14 21.42 7.86
C TRP A 406 15.51 22.01 7.47
N LYS A 407 15.85 23.18 8.04
CA LYS A 407 17.04 23.95 7.65
C LYS A 407 18.35 23.32 8.09
N ASP A 408 18.34 22.69 9.25
CA ASP A 408 19.50 22.05 9.86
C ASP A 408 19.10 20.65 10.34
N GLY A 409 19.87 19.64 9.95
CA GLY A 409 19.60 18.29 10.34
C GLY A 409 20.59 17.30 9.76
N SER A 410 20.49 16.07 10.19
CA SER A 410 21.21 14.94 9.65
C SER A 410 20.35 13.69 9.70
N PHE A 411 20.50 12.83 8.73
CA PHE A 411 19.95 11.47 8.78
C PHE A 411 21.04 10.46 8.45
N SER A 412 20.88 9.26 8.96
CA SER A 412 21.79 8.14 8.70
C SER A 412 21.04 6.82 8.83
N GLY A 413 21.54 5.77 8.19
CA GLY A 413 20.98 4.44 8.27
C GLY A 413 19.64 4.28 7.54
N LEU A 414 19.28 5.15 6.62
CA LEU A 414 18.27 4.86 5.60
C LEU A 414 18.90 4.05 4.48
N CYS A 415 18.14 3.12 3.91
CA CYS A 415 18.59 2.23 2.84
C CYS A 415 17.92 2.59 1.50
#